data_dad72364de795331c7d6e0cc36d9611c
#
_entry.id   dad72364de795331c7d6e0cc36d9611c
#
_cell.length_a   1.000
_cell.length_b   1.000
_cell.length_c   1.000
_cell.angle_alpha   90.00
_cell.angle_beta   90.00
_cell.angle_gamma   90.00
#
_symmetry.space_group_name_H-M   'P 1'
#
loop_
_entity.id
_entity.type
_entity.pdbx_description
1 polymer ?
#
loop_
_entity_poly.entity_id
_entity_poly.type
_entity_poly.pdbx_seq_one_letter_code
_entity_poly.pdbx_strand_id
1 'polypeptide(L)'
;MFKKKGEKKEYSGFFGRHKLAVASTTLVGTVVGAGILGIPYVIAKTGILYGAILIVLLGLGYMFINLFVGEIVLRTKTQHQLPGYVGKYLGKWGKRLMTFSVLIGAYGALTAYLIGEGATLHSIFKFGTPLLYSLIFFVITFYIIYRGVKATGKAELILISLLFLVIVLIGVFSFHKIELEHLAYMDLGKIFVPYGVILFAFLGLPCIPEMQEQLGKDKQLMKK
;
A
#
# COMPACT_ATOMS: atom_id res chain seq x y z
N MET A 1 19.09 28.52 7.61
CA MET A 1 20.39 27.88 7.28
C MET A 1 20.28 26.39 7.58
N PHE A 2 19.62 25.62 6.70
CA PHE A 2 19.42 24.17 6.87
C PHE A 2 20.57 23.43 6.19
N LYS A 3 21.42 22.84 7.01
CA LYS A 3 22.59 22.05 6.60
C LYS A 3 22.12 20.80 5.85
N LYS A 4 22.36 20.77 4.54
CA LYS A 4 22.31 19.58 3.69
C LYS A 4 23.33 18.56 4.19
N LYS A 5 22.91 17.61 5.00
CA LYS A 5 23.70 16.40 5.27
C LYS A 5 22.95 15.23 4.66
N GLY A 6 23.19 15.01 3.36
CA GLY A 6 22.80 13.75 2.71
C GLY A 6 23.67 12.62 3.23
N GLU A 7 23.42 12.17 4.45
CA GLU A 7 23.93 10.89 4.91
C GLU A 7 23.20 9.81 4.12
N LYS A 8 23.90 9.22 3.16
CA LYS A 8 23.49 7.97 2.53
C LYS A 8 23.29 6.96 3.66
N LYS A 9 22.04 6.68 4.01
CA LYS A 9 21.69 5.59 4.91
C LYS A 9 22.09 4.28 4.25
N GLU A 10 23.29 3.82 4.53
CA GLU A 10 23.72 2.48 4.15
C GLU A 10 23.10 1.53 5.18
N TYR A 11 22.16 0.70 4.74
CA TYR A 11 21.62 -0.35 5.58
C TYR A 11 22.75 -1.35 5.87
N SER A 12 23.18 -1.44 7.13
CA SER A 12 24.16 -2.42 7.59
C SER A 12 23.45 -3.67 8.15
N GLY A 13 24.11 -4.84 8.03
CA GLY A 13 23.57 -6.09 8.55
C GLY A 13 22.61 -6.80 7.60
N PHE A 14 21.57 -7.47 8.14
CA PHE A 14 20.61 -8.27 7.39
C PHE A 14 19.93 -7.49 6.25
N PHE A 15 19.52 -6.26 6.49
CA PHE A 15 18.90 -5.39 5.50
C PHE A 15 19.83 -4.99 4.35
N GLY A 16 21.14 -4.87 4.62
CA GLY A 16 22.14 -4.57 3.60
C GLY A 16 22.36 -5.73 2.61
N ARG A 17 22.22 -6.98 3.08
CA ARG A 17 22.35 -8.18 2.25
C ARG A 17 21.12 -8.47 1.38
N HIS A 18 19.93 -8.09 1.86
CA HIS A 18 18.64 -8.40 1.21
C HIS A 18 17.89 -7.16 0.73
N LYS A 19 18.60 -6.17 0.17
CA LYS A 19 18.01 -4.89 -0.28
C LYS A 19 16.82 -5.06 -1.23
N LEU A 20 16.90 -6.02 -2.15
CA LEU A 20 15.80 -6.29 -3.07
C LEU A 20 14.55 -6.79 -2.34
N ALA A 21 14.73 -7.73 -1.40
CA ALA A 21 13.63 -8.25 -0.60
C ALA A 21 12.97 -7.14 0.23
N VAL A 22 13.77 -6.26 0.85
CA VAL A 22 13.26 -5.13 1.63
C VAL A 22 12.47 -4.15 0.76
N ALA A 23 13.01 -3.77 -0.40
CA ALA A 23 12.32 -2.87 -1.34
C ALA A 23 11.03 -3.50 -1.88
N SER A 24 11.04 -4.80 -2.22
CA SER A 24 9.85 -5.52 -2.66
C SER A 24 8.80 -5.62 -1.55
N THR A 25 9.22 -5.84 -0.31
CA THR A 25 8.31 -5.90 0.85
C THR A 25 7.65 -4.55 1.10
N THR A 26 8.37 -3.44 0.95
CA THR A 26 7.80 -2.10 1.06
C THR A 26 6.74 -1.84 -0.01
N LEU A 27 6.97 -2.26 -1.25
CA LEU A 27 5.95 -2.17 -2.31
C LEU A 27 4.73 -3.04 -2.00
N VAL A 28 4.96 -4.30 -1.65
CA VAL A 28 3.89 -5.24 -1.30
C VAL A 28 3.09 -4.74 -0.10
N GLY A 29 3.76 -4.26 0.95
CA GLY A 29 3.09 -3.70 2.14
C GLY A 29 2.23 -2.48 1.84
N THR A 30 2.72 -1.60 0.95
CA THR A 30 1.96 -0.42 0.52
C THR A 30 0.72 -0.82 -0.31
N VAL A 31 0.88 -1.78 -1.23
CA VAL A 31 -0.21 -2.26 -2.10
C VAL A 31 -1.24 -3.09 -1.32
N VAL A 32 -0.79 -3.99 -0.46
CA VAL A 32 -1.70 -4.87 0.30
C VAL A 32 -2.55 -4.06 1.29
N GLY A 33 -1.98 -3.10 2.02
CA GLY A 33 -2.64 -2.09 2.87
C GLY A 33 -4.10 -2.40 3.27
N ALA A 34 -4.94 -1.37 3.31
CA ALA A 34 -6.38 -1.51 3.63
C ALA A 34 -7.20 -2.19 2.52
N GLY A 35 -6.66 -2.33 1.31
CA GLY A 35 -7.35 -2.99 0.21
C GLY A 35 -7.74 -4.43 0.55
N ILE A 36 -6.91 -5.14 1.33
CA ILE A 36 -7.16 -6.53 1.71
C ILE A 36 -8.46 -6.72 2.51
N LEU A 37 -8.85 -5.74 3.30
CA LEU A 37 -10.09 -5.78 4.09
C LEU A 37 -11.32 -5.45 3.23
N GLY A 38 -11.16 -4.53 2.29
CA GLY A 38 -12.27 -4.05 1.45
C GLY A 38 -12.60 -4.95 0.27
N ILE A 39 -11.61 -5.56 -0.37
CA ILE A 39 -11.78 -6.36 -1.60
C ILE A 39 -12.75 -7.53 -1.41
N PRO A 40 -12.62 -8.40 -0.39
CA PRO A 40 -13.55 -9.50 -0.20
C PRO A 40 -15.00 -9.04 -0.03
N TYR A 41 -15.21 -7.95 0.70
CA TYR A 41 -16.53 -7.39 0.95
C TYR A 41 -17.21 -6.86 -0.32
N VAL A 42 -16.48 -6.10 -1.15
CA VAL A 42 -17.05 -5.53 -2.39
C VAL A 42 -17.26 -6.61 -3.46
N ILE A 43 -16.38 -7.62 -3.52
CA ILE A 43 -16.51 -8.76 -4.43
C ILE A 43 -17.71 -9.62 -4.04
N ALA A 44 -17.93 -9.87 -2.75
CA ALA A 44 -19.10 -10.59 -2.29
C ALA A 44 -20.43 -9.91 -2.69
N LYS A 45 -20.43 -8.58 -2.84
CA LYS A 45 -21.62 -7.81 -3.29
C LYS A 45 -21.85 -7.81 -4.80
N THR A 46 -20.80 -7.97 -5.58
CA THR A 46 -20.87 -7.83 -7.04
C THR A 46 -20.73 -9.14 -7.79
N GLY A 47 -20.11 -10.13 -7.17
CA GLY A 47 -19.82 -11.42 -7.75
C GLY A 47 -18.31 -11.67 -7.93
N ILE A 48 -17.92 -12.90 -7.68
CA ILE A 48 -16.50 -13.33 -7.66
C ILE A 48 -15.87 -13.23 -9.04
N LEU A 49 -16.57 -13.70 -10.08
CA LEU A 49 -16.05 -13.70 -11.45
C LEU A 49 -15.74 -12.29 -11.94
N TYR A 50 -16.68 -11.37 -11.74
CA TYR A 50 -16.50 -9.97 -12.11
C TYR A 50 -15.39 -9.30 -11.31
N GLY A 51 -15.35 -9.53 -10.00
CA GLY A 51 -14.29 -9.03 -9.13
C GLY A 51 -12.91 -9.53 -9.53
N ALA A 52 -12.78 -10.81 -9.88
CA ALA A 52 -11.52 -11.38 -10.36
C ALA A 52 -11.06 -10.74 -11.68
N ILE A 53 -11.97 -10.55 -12.63
CA ILE A 53 -11.67 -9.86 -13.90
C ILE A 53 -11.18 -8.42 -13.64
N LEU A 54 -11.87 -7.68 -12.76
CA LEU A 54 -11.45 -6.33 -12.39
C LEU A 54 -10.07 -6.29 -11.73
N ILE A 55 -9.79 -7.22 -10.81
CA ILE A 55 -8.48 -7.32 -10.16
C ILE A 55 -7.39 -7.52 -11.22
N VAL A 56 -7.60 -8.43 -12.15
CA VAL A 56 -6.62 -8.70 -13.21
C VAL A 56 -6.45 -7.48 -14.12
N LEU A 57 -7.52 -6.89 -14.63
CA LEU A 57 -7.45 -5.75 -15.53
C LEU A 57 -6.80 -4.52 -14.87
N LEU A 58 -7.26 -4.15 -13.67
CA LEU A 58 -6.70 -3.01 -12.95
C LEU A 58 -5.29 -3.30 -12.46
N GLY A 59 -5.00 -4.53 -12.03
CA GLY A 59 -3.67 -4.96 -11.63
C GLY A 59 -2.66 -4.85 -12.77
N LEU A 60 -3.01 -5.32 -13.98
CA LEU A 60 -2.18 -5.16 -15.17
C LEU A 60 -1.98 -3.68 -15.52
N GLY A 61 -3.06 -2.87 -15.49
CA GLY A 61 -2.95 -1.43 -15.72
C GLY A 61 -1.99 -0.74 -14.76
N TYR A 62 -2.14 -1.01 -13.46
CA TYR A 62 -1.23 -0.47 -12.43
C TYR A 62 0.20 -1.00 -12.54
N MET A 63 0.38 -2.25 -12.93
CA MET A 63 1.70 -2.81 -13.19
C MET A 63 2.44 -2.01 -14.26
N PHE A 64 1.79 -1.71 -15.40
CA PHE A 64 2.39 -0.89 -16.45
C PHE A 64 2.71 0.54 -15.96
N ILE A 65 1.78 1.18 -15.23
CA ILE A 65 2.00 2.52 -14.69
C ILE A 65 3.20 2.53 -13.73
N ASN A 66 3.27 1.55 -12.82
CA ASN A 66 4.38 1.41 -11.88
C ASN A 66 5.72 1.18 -12.60
N LEU A 67 5.75 0.36 -13.65
CA LEU A 67 6.95 0.14 -14.48
C LEU A 67 7.40 1.42 -15.19
N PHE A 68 6.49 2.20 -15.78
CA PHE A 68 6.82 3.47 -16.40
C PHE A 68 7.38 4.48 -15.40
N VAL A 69 6.77 4.59 -14.21
CA VAL A 69 7.28 5.46 -13.16
C VAL A 69 8.63 4.96 -12.65
N GLY A 70 8.82 3.66 -12.51
CA GLY A 70 10.10 3.05 -12.17
C GLY A 70 11.20 3.41 -13.18
N GLU A 71 10.89 3.37 -14.47
CA GLU A 71 11.84 3.76 -15.51
C GLU A 71 12.18 5.26 -15.46
N ILE A 72 11.19 6.12 -15.25
CA ILE A 72 11.41 7.56 -15.06
C ILE A 72 12.34 7.82 -13.86
N VAL A 73 12.09 7.11 -12.76
CA VAL A 73 12.90 7.21 -11.54
C VAL A 73 14.34 6.77 -11.78
N LEU A 74 14.55 5.66 -12.51
CA LEU A 74 15.88 5.13 -12.83
C LEU A 74 16.66 6.04 -13.79
N ARG A 75 16.00 6.61 -14.80
CA ARG A 75 16.61 7.52 -15.79
C ARG A 75 16.91 8.90 -15.21
N THR A 76 16.26 9.28 -14.13
CA THR A 76 16.49 10.60 -13.53
C THR A 76 17.73 10.58 -12.63
N LYS A 77 18.68 11.49 -12.91
CA LYS A 77 19.97 11.56 -12.19
C LYS A 77 19.82 11.95 -10.71
N THR A 78 18.81 12.75 -10.38
CA THR A 78 18.56 13.28 -9.03
C THR A 78 17.38 12.56 -8.40
N GLN A 79 17.51 12.23 -7.11
CA GLN A 79 16.44 11.60 -6.34
C GLN A 79 15.40 12.65 -5.94
N HIS A 80 14.14 12.31 -6.14
CA HIS A 80 12.99 13.13 -5.79
C HIS A 80 11.88 12.25 -5.22
N GLN A 81 10.95 12.85 -4.50
CA GLN A 81 9.63 12.25 -4.25
C GLN A 81 8.77 12.37 -5.53
N LEU A 82 7.67 11.62 -5.60
CA LEU A 82 6.81 11.57 -6.78
C LEU A 82 6.43 12.96 -7.34
N PRO A 83 6.00 13.96 -6.53
CA PRO A 83 5.75 15.31 -7.01
C PRO A 83 6.97 16.01 -7.58
N GLY A 84 8.17 15.64 -7.10
CA GLY A 84 9.43 16.20 -7.62
C GLY A 84 9.75 15.71 -9.03
N TYR A 85 9.53 14.42 -9.31
CA TYR A 85 9.64 13.86 -10.66
C TYR A 85 8.65 14.52 -11.61
N VAL A 86 7.37 14.62 -11.20
CA VAL A 86 6.35 15.29 -12.01
C VAL A 86 6.73 16.76 -12.27
N GLY A 87 7.25 17.44 -11.26
CA GLY A 87 7.71 18.84 -11.41
C GLY A 87 8.85 19.01 -12.38
N LYS A 88 9.72 18.01 -12.50
CA LYS A 88 10.85 18.03 -13.42
C LYS A 88 10.42 17.90 -14.89
N TYR A 89 9.43 17.07 -15.18
CA TYR A 89 8.99 16.75 -16.53
C TYR A 89 7.76 17.55 -16.99
N LEU A 90 6.83 17.88 -16.08
CA LEU A 90 5.59 18.61 -16.36
C LEU A 90 5.55 20.02 -15.77
N GLY A 91 6.67 20.48 -15.20
CA GLY A 91 6.80 21.84 -14.70
C GLY A 91 6.05 22.11 -13.38
N LYS A 92 5.92 23.39 -13.04
CA LYS A 92 5.40 23.85 -11.73
C LYS A 92 3.95 23.46 -11.50
N TRP A 93 3.11 23.50 -12.51
CA TRP A 93 1.70 23.14 -12.41
C TRP A 93 1.52 21.64 -12.16
N GLY A 94 2.22 20.79 -12.91
CA GLY A 94 2.22 19.36 -12.68
C GLY A 94 2.65 18.99 -11.25
N LYS A 95 3.72 19.66 -10.75
CA LYS A 95 4.17 19.46 -9.37
C LYS A 95 3.08 19.80 -8.34
N ARG A 96 2.38 20.95 -8.52
CA ARG A 96 1.32 21.38 -7.59
C ARG A 96 0.16 20.39 -7.58
N LEU A 97 -0.32 19.99 -8.76
CA LEU A 97 -1.41 19.02 -8.90
C LEU A 97 -1.02 17.69 -8.27
N MET A 98 0.18 17.16 -8.55
CA MET A 98 0.63 15.90 -7.97
C MET A 98 0.80 16.01 -6.44
N THR A 99 1.32 17.12 -5.92
CA THR A 99 1.43 17.35 -4.48
C THR A 99 0.04 17.31 -3.83
N PHE A 100 -0.93 17.98 -4.41
CA PHE A 100 -2.31 18.02 -3.92
C PHE A 100 -2.95 16.63 -3.96
N SER A 101 -2.80 15.89 -5.07
CA SER A 101 -3.29 14.51 -5.19
C SER A 101 -2.68 13.57 -4.15
N VAL A 102 -1.36 13.63 -3.94
CA VAL A 102 -0.67 12.79 -2.95
C VAL A 102 -1.14 13.12 -1.53
N LEU A 103 -1.31 14.41 -1.21
CA LEU A 103 -1.80 14.84 0.11
C LEU A 103 -3.23 14.36 0.35
N ILE A 104 -4.16 14.58 -0.59
CA ILE A 104 -5.55 14.11 -0.46
C ILE A 104 -5.58 12.59 -0.33
N GLY A 105 -4.83 11.87 -1.18
CA GLY A 105 -4.75 10.41 -1.12
C GLY A 105 -4.23 9.91 0.22
N ALA A 106 -3.16 10.53 0.75
CA ALA A 106 -2.59 10.17 2.04
C ALA A 106 -3.55 10.42 3.20
N TYR A 107 -4.18 11.59 3.25
CA TYR A 107 -5.19 11.90 4.30
C TYR A 107 -6.41 11.00 4.19
N GLY A 108 -6.89 10.74 2.98
CA GLY A 108 -8.00 9.80 2.74
C GLY A 108 -7.67 8.40 3.21
N ALA A 109 -6.47 7.90 2.88
CA ALA A 109 -5.99 6.59 3.32
C ALA A 109 -5.87 6.51 4.85
N LEU A 110 -5.25 7.50 5.50
CA LEU A 110 -5.12 7.56 6.96
C LEU A 110 -6.49 7.55 7.64
N THR A 111 -7.44 8.33 7.12
CA THR A 111 -8.80 8.36 7.65
C THR A 111 -9.49 7.00 7.51
N ALA A 112 -9.37 6.36 6.35
CA ALA A 112 -9.93 5.03 6.12
C ALA A 112 -9.32 3.97 7.06
N TYR A 113 -8.00 4.01 7.29
CA TYR A 113 -7.34 3.13 8.26
C TYR A 113 -7.83 3.36 9.68
N LEU A 114 -7.91 4.61 10.13
CA LEU A 114 -8.38 4.93 11.49
C LEU A 114 -9.81 4.45 11.73
N ILE A 115 -10.69 4.64 10.74
CA ILE A 115 -12.09 4.19 10.83
C ILE A 115 -12.15 2.65 10.80
N GLY A 116 -11.44 2.03 9.87
CA GLY A 116 -11.42 0.57 9.71
C GLY A 116 -10.88 -0.15 10.93
N GLU A 117 -9.73 0.29 11.45
CA GLU A 117 -9.12 -0.30 12.65
C GLU A 117 -9.96 -0.06 13.89
N GLY A 118 -10.55 1.13 14.03
CA GLY A 118 -11.47 1.43 15.13
C GLY A 118 -12.70 0.52 15.14
N ALA A 119 -13.30 0.29 13.98
CA ALA A 119 -14.45 -0.61 13.84
C ALA A 119 -14.05 -2.07 14.10
N THR A 120 -12.88 -2.50 13.60
CA THR A 120 -12.36 -3.87 13.81
C THR A 120 -12.09 -4.13 15.28
N LEU A 121 -11.36 -3.27 15.95
CA LEU A 121 -11.05 -3.41 17.38
C LEU A 121 -12.32 -3.38 18.23
N HIS A 122 -13.27 -2.50 17.92
CA HIS A 122 -14.57 -2.50 18.60
C HIS A 122 -15.33 -3.81 18.42
N SER A 123 -15.30 -4.42 17.23
CA SER A 123 -15.97 -5.70 16.98
C SER A 123 -15.37 -6.87 17.78
N ILE A 124 -14.06 -6.81 18.06
CA ILE A 124 -13.32 -7.82 18.84
C ILE A 124 -13.60 -7.65 20.33
N PHE A 125 -13.40 -6.43 20.86
CA PHE A 125 -13.49 -6.18 22.31
C PHE A 125 -14.91 -5.96 22.80
N LYS A 126 -15.83 -5.53 21.92
CA LYS A 126 -17.26 -5.28 22.20
C LYS A 126 -17.52 -4.33 23.38
N PHE A 127 -16.56 -3.45 23.68
CA PHE A 127 -16.62 -2.47 24.76
C PHE A 127 -16.33 -1.05 24.22
N GLY A 128 -16.95 -0.02 24.76
CA GLY A 128 -16.75 1.37 24.35
C GLY A 128 -17.35 1.70 22.97
N THR A 129 -16.69 2.59 22.22
CA THR A 129 -17.14 3.02 20.90
C THR A 129 -16.03 2.80 19.85
N PRO A 130 -16.36 2.65 18.54
CA PRO A 130 -15.36 2.59 17.49
C PRO A 130 -14.39 3.78 17.49
N LEU A 131 -14.92 4.98 17.80
CA LEU A 131 -14.11 6.21 17.89
C LEU A 131 -13.03 6.12 18.96
N LEU A 132 -13.32 5.52 20.12
CA LEU A 132 -12.34 5.32 21.18
C LEU A 132 -11.15 4.49 20.69
N TYR A 133 -11.43 3.40 20.00
CA TYR A 133 -10.38 2.53 19.42
C TYR A 133 -9.61 3.22 18.30
N SER A 134 -10.27 4.00 17.44
CA SER A 134 -9.61 4.83 16.44
C SER A 134 -8.61 5.80 17.07
N LEU A 135 -8.98 6.46 18.18
CA LEU A 135 -8.11 7.38 18.90
C LEU A 135 -6.93 6.66 19.57
N ILE A 136 -7.17 5.50 20.18
CA ILE A 136 -6.10 4.68 20.77
C ILE A 136 -5.11 4.25 19.68
N PHE A 137 -5.61 3.75 18.57
CA PHE A 137 -4.78 3.34 17.42
C PHE A 137 -3.98 4.53 16.87
N PHE A 138 -4.62 5.70 16.73
CA PHE A 138 -3.94 6.93 16.30
C PHE A 138 -2.78 7.30 17.22
N VAL A 139 -2.99 7.30 18.54
CA VAL A 139 -1.95 7.67 19.52
C VAL A 139 -0.78 6.67 19.45
N ILE A 140 -1.07 5.37 19.36
CA ILE A 140 -0.03 4.32 19.27
C ILE A 140 0.78 4.48 17.99
N THR A 141 0.11 4.63 16.84
CA THR A 141 0.80 4.77 15.54
C THR A 141 1.57 6.08 15.45
N PHE A 142 1.00 7.18 15.95
CA PHE A 142 1.70 8.46 16.07
C PHE A 142 2.99 8.34 16.88
N TYR A 143 2.94 7.66 18.04
CA TYR A 143 4.12 7.45 18.88
C TYR A 143 5.19 6.61 18.16
N ILE A 144 4.80 5.54 17.46
CA ILE A 144 5.72 4.71 16.68
C ILE A 144 6.40 5.54 15.59
N ILE A 145 5.63 6.36 14.85
CA ILE A 145 6.16 7.22 13.79
C ILE A 145 7.09 8.28 14.38
N TYR A 146 6.74 8.86 15.52
CA TYR A 146 7.58 9.84 16.22
C TYR A 146 8.95 9.26 16.61
N ARG A 147 9.02 7.99 17.00
CA ARG A 147 10.26 7.26 17.28
C ARG A 147 11.16 7.03 16.05
N GLY A 148 10.62 7.24 14.87
CA GLY A 148 11.35 7.26 13.60
C GLY A 148 11.33 5.97 12.80
N VAL A 149 11.56 6.12 11.51
CA VAL A 149 11.40 5.12 10.42
C VAL A 149 12.22 3.83 10.58
N LYS A 150 13.26 3.80 11.42
CA LYS A 150 14.05 2.57 11.65
C LYS A 150 13.28 1.48 12.40
N ALA A 151 12.29 1.87 13.21
CA ALA A 151 11.44 0.93 13.93
C ALA A 151 10.36 0.33 13.01
N THR A 152 9.92 1.10 12.00
CA THR A 152 8.83 0.69 11.10
C THR A 152 9.24 -0.41 10.13
N GLY A 153 10.43 -0.38 9.53
CA GLY A 153 10.84 -1.38 8.53
C GLY A 153 10.95 -2.83 9.06
N LYS A 154 11.35 -3.02 10.33
CA LYS A 154 11.34 -4.36 10.95
C LYS A 154 9.92 -4.80 11.29
N ALA A 155 9.12 -3.88 11.84
CA ALA A 155 7.72 -4.15 12.15
C ALA A 155 6.93 -4.48 10.88
N GLU A 156 7.16 -3.76 9.80
CA GLU A 156 6.55 -4.00 8.49
C GLU A 156 6.82 -5.41 7.97
N LEU A 157 8.07 -5.88 7.98
CA LEU A 157 8.43 -7.24 7.58
C LEU A 157 7.69 -8.31 8.39
N ILE A 158 7.65 -8.16 9.72
CA ILE A 158 6.97 -9.10 10.61
C ILE A 158 5.47 -9.08 10.35
N LEU A 159 4.87 -7.90 10.27
CA LEU A 159 3.42 -7.74 10.07
C LEU A 159 2.97 -8.29 8.71
N ILE A 160 3.73 -8.03 7.64
CA ILE A 160 3.40 -8.56 6.31
C ILE A 160 3.52 -10.09 6.29
N SER A 161 4.57 -10.65 6.91
CA SER A 161 4.72 -12.11 6.99
C SER A 161 3.57 -12.74 7.78
N LEU A 162 3.16 -12.13 8.89
CA LEU A 162 2.02 -12.57 9.69
C LEU A 162 0.70 -12.46 8.90
N LEU A 163 0.52 -11.38 8.14
CA LEU A 163 -0.63 -11.18 7.29
C LEU A 163 -0.75 -12.29 6.23
N PHE A 164 0.35 -12.61 5.53
CA PHE A 164 0.36 -13.72 4.58
C PHE A 164 0.01 -15.05 5.23
N LEU A 165 0.55 -15.31 6.42
CA LEU A 165 0.21 -16.51 7.18
C LEU A 165 -1.30 -16.58 7.46
N VAL A 166 -1.89 -15.48 7.92
CA VAL A 166 -3.34 -15.40 8.21
C VAL A 166 -4.16 -15.62 6.94
N ILE A 167 -3.77 -15.03 5.80
CA ILE A 167 -4.47 -15.22 4.52
C ILE A 167 -4.45 -16.71 4.12
N VAL A 168 -3.29 -17.37 4.22
CA VAL A 168 -3.15 -18.79 3.91
C VAL A 168 -4.02 -19.63 4.84
N LEU A 169 -4.02 -19.36 6.15
CA LEU A 169 -4.85 -20.05 7.12
C LEU A 169 -6.35 -19.90 6.80
N ILE A 170 -6.80 -18.67 6.52
CA ILE A 170 -8.18 -18.41 6.11
C ILE A 170 -8.51 -19.21 4.84
N GLY A 171 -7.64 -19.19 3.83
CA GLY A 171 -7.83 -19.93 2.59
C GLY A 171 -7.99 -21.43 2.83
N VAL A 172 -7.09 -22.02 3.63
CA VAL A 172 -7.12 -23.46 3.95
C VAL A 172 -8.38 -23.84 4.73
N PHE A 173 -8.72 -23.09 5.79
CA PHE A 173 -9.90 -23.41 6.60
C PHE A 173 -11.23 -23.11 5.91
N SER A 174 -11.26 -22.17 4.97
CA SER A 174 -12.46 -21.82 4.21
C SER A 174 -12.69 -22.73 3.00
N PHE A 175 -11.67 -23.50 2.58
CA PHE A 175 -11.74 -24.31 1.36
C PHE A 175 -12.94 -25.26 1.33
N HIS A 176 -13.25 -25.92 2.46
CA HIS A 176 -14.39 -26.83 2.58
C HIS A 176 -15.77 -26.15 2.60
N LYS A 177 -15.80 -24.79 2.72
CA LYS A 177 -17.04 -24.01 2.77
C LYS A 177 -17.34 -23.30 1.45
N ILE A 178 -16.59 -23.63 0.39
CA ILE A 178 -16.82 -23.03 -0.93
C ILE A 178 -18.03 -23.69 -1.57
N GLU A 179 -19.09 -22.92 -1.71
CA GLU A 179 -20.30 -23.29 -2.45
C GLU A 179 -20.21 -22.77 -3.88
N LEU A 180 -20.25 -23.68 -4.86
CA LEU A 180 -20.10 -23.33 -6.27
C LEU A 180 -21.22 -22.41 -6.78
N GLU A 181 -22.39 -22.46 -6.16
CA GLU A 181 -23.54 -21.58 -6.50
C GLU A 181 -23.19 -20.10 -6.28
N HIS A 182 -22.39 -19.77 -5.26
CA HIS A 182 -21.95 -18.40 -5.00
C HIS A 182 -20.98 -17.87 -6.06
N LEU A 183 -20.32 -18.74 -6.83
CA LEU A 183 -19.41 -18.32 -7.90
C LEU A 183 -20.16 -17.75 -9.11
N ALA A 184 -21.38 -18.18 -9.34
CA ALA A 184 -22.23 -17.73 -10.46
C ALA A 184 -22.98 -16.42 -10.17
N TYR A 185 -22.98 -15.98 -8.89
CA TYR A 185 -23.66 -14.75 -8.50
C TYR A 185 -23.01 -13.53 -9.15
N MET A 186 -23.82 -12.67 -9.78
CA MET A 186 -23.40 -11.39 -10.36
C MET A 186 -24.51 -10.35 -10.22
N ASP A 187 -24.18 -9.21 -9.64
CA ASP A 187 -25.09 -8.05 -9.52
C ASP A 187 -24.60 -6.90 -10.40
N LEU A 188 -25.20 -6.75 -11.57
CA LEU A 188 -24.86 -5.70 -12.54
C LEU A 188 -25.17 -4.29 -12.02
N GLY A 189 -26.13 -4.14 -11.08
CA GLY A 189 -26.44 -2.85 -10.46
C GLY A 189 -25.30 -2.32 -9.56
N LYS A 190 -24.38 -3.17 -9.16
CA LYS A 190 -23.26 -2.84 -8.26
C LYS A 190 -21.88 -2.90 -8.94
N ILE A 191 -21.84 -2.91 -10.26
CA ILE A 191 -20.62 -3.12 -11.05
C ILE A 191 -19.49 -2.12 -10.73
N PHE A 192 -19.81 -0.90 -10.34
CA PHE A 192 -18.83 0.12 -9.99
C PHE A 192 -18.36 0.09 -8.52
N VAL A 193 -19.02 -0.69 -7.66
CA VAL A 193 -18.69 -0.75 -6.23
C VAL A 193 -17.26 -1.24 -5.98
N PRO A 194 -16.74 -2.33 -6.59
CA PRO A 194 -15.40 -2.81 -6.34
C PRO A 194 -14.32 -1.96 -7.01
N TYR A 195 -14.67 -1.18 -8.04
CA TYR A 195 -13.69 -0.40 -8.81
C TYR A 195 -12.81 0.50 -7.94
N GLY A 196 -13.42 1.35 -7.10
CA GLY A 196 -12.69 2.28 -6.23
C GLY A 196 -11.83 1.58 -5.19
N VAL A 197 -12.33 0.49 -4.60
CA VAL A 197 -11.60 -0.28 -3.57
C VAL A 197 -10.41 -1.01 -4.18
N ILE A 198 -10.57 -1.61 -5.36
CA ILE A 198 -9.49 -2.30 -6.07
C ILE A 198 -8.44 -1.29 -6.55
N LEU A 199 -8.84 -0.12 -7.09
CA LEU A 199 -7.93 0.96 -7.45
C LEU A 199 -7.11 1.44 -6.25
N PHE A 200 -7.75 1.64 -5.12
CA PHE A 200 -7.08 2.04 -3.88
C PHE A 200 -6.08 0.98 -3.42
N ALA A 201 -6.43 -0.31 -3.51
CA ALA A 201 -5.56 -1.41 -3.15
C ALA A 201 -4.27 -1.47 -3.99
N PHE A 202 -4.35 -1.14 -5.29
CA PHE A 202 -3.17 -1.14 -6.18
C PHE A 202 -2.34 0.16 -6.14
N LEU A 203 -2.66 1.11 -5.26
CA LEU A 203 -1.99 2.42 -5.21
C LEU A 203 -0.57 2.32 -4.61
N GLY A 204 0.37 1.81 -5.38
CA GLY A 204 1.79 1.67 -5.01
C GLY A 204 2.72 2.76 -5.54
N LEU A 205 2.23 3.68 -6.37
CA LEU A 205 3.04 4.71 -7.04
C LEU A 205 3.94 5.55 -6.11
N PRO A 206 3.48 6.01 -4.93
CA PRO A 206 4.31 6.81 -4.03
C PRO A 206 5.50 6.03 -3.46
N CYS A 207 5.42 4.69 -3.42
CA CYS A 207 6.45 3.82 -2.88
C CYS A 207 7.65 3.66 -3.85
N ILE A 208 7.47 3.84 -5.16
CA ILE A 208 8.53 3.62 -6.16
C ILE A 208 9.76 4.51 -5.93
N PRO A 209 9.65 5.82 -5.68
CA PRO A 209 10.79 6.64 -5.29
C PRO A 209 11.46 6.18 -3.99
N GLU A 210 10.69 5.67 -3.03
CA GLU A 210 11.20 5.14 -1.77
C GLU A 210 12.00 3.85 -1.98
N MET A 211 11.54 2.94 -2.83
CA MET A 211 12.31 1.76 -3.23
C MET A 211 13.67 2.14 -3.82
N GLN A 212 13.74 3.18 -4.67
CA GLN A 212 15.02 3.69 -5.19
C GLN A 212 15.93 4.18 -4.07
N GLU A 213 15.39 4.86 -3.07
CA GLU A 213 16.15 5.35 -1.91
C GLU A 213 16.70 4.18 -1.08
N GLN A 214 15.89 3.14 -0.86
CA GLN A 214 16.28 1.93 -0.13
C GLN A 214 17.38 1.15 -0.86
N LEU A 215 17.30 1.01 -2.18
CA LEU A 215 18.29 0.32 -3.00
C LEU A 215 19.61 1.12 -3.13
N GLY A 216 19.57 2.43 -3.04
CA GLY A 216 20.73 3.32 -3.04
C GLY A 216 21.62 3.14 -4.26
N LYS A 217 22.86 2.64 -4.07
CA LYS A 217 23.81 2.39 -5.16
C LYS A 217 23.35 1.26 -6.09
N ASP A 218 22.59 0.31 -5.57
CA ASP A 218 22.13 -0.90 -6.28
C ASP A 218 20.78 -0.69 -6.98
N LYS A 219 20.47 0.57 -7.34
CA LYS A 219 19.19 0.96 -7.99
C LYS A 219 18.87 0.17 -9.26
N GLN A 220 19.86 -0.45 -9.90
CA GLN A 220 19.65 -1.35 -11.05
C GLN A 220 18.83 -2.60 -10.69
N LEU A 221 18.77 -2.97 -9.40
CA LEU A 221 17.93 -4.07 -8.91
C LEU A 221 16.43 -3.78 -9.06
N MET A 222 16.02 -2.50 -9.23
CA MET A 222 14.62 -2.14 -9.55
C MET A 222 14.14 -2.72 -10.89
N LYS A 223 15.05 -3.17 -11.76
CA LYS A 223 14.70 -3.79 -13.05
C LYS A 223 14.33 -5.28 -12.91
N LYS A 224 14.61 -5.87 -11.76
CA LYS A 224 14.29 -7.28 -11.44
C LYS A 224 12.96 -7.38 -10.69
#